data_fc1674d79b544e3ef7752781f07c30de
#
_entry.id   fc1674d79b544e3ef7752781f07c30de
#
_cell.length_a   1.000
_cell.length_b   1.000
_cell.length_c   1.000
_cell.angle_alpha   90.00
_cell.angle_beta   90.00
_cell.angle_gamma   90.00
#
_symmetry.space_group_name_H-M   'P 1'
#
loop_
_entity.id
_entity.type
_entity.pdbx_description
1 polymer ?
#
loop_
_entity_poly.entity_id
_entity_poly.type
_entity_poly.pdbx_seq_one_letter_code
_entity_poly.pdbx_strand_id
1 'polypeptide(L)'
;LNNELIWKRLTLAAQGGTQSLLPYLKTLLPKNERYLADLYLKVRRDPSAAAGLYRYKTKSAKEAQIAIYGVKRLIWRDKALALRAWQKLEKMFTYSDEEKADLYYTFALSLASSGHKQASFWLNKVPKARQDRKLIQWQLGNMLKTQDWEGIAAFFTGKDDLSLGQQYWLAYSYAKRGEQQKADEIWTKVAANRDYYGFLAAARLGLPVDLNNQPLQVDQKLVEKVKNAPGFKRAKALYELERFTSARREWNYLTNTSTDEEKLAASKVAAQNNWHDNVIFTLAKIKAWDYVELRFPFAFQDIFERYSKRSKIDPAWSIAIARRESSFAPDARSHANARGLMQLLPSTAEYVNKARVSSTRLYQPKTNIRLGTSYLQYLKKKNKGNEILATASYNA
;
A
#
# COMPACT_ATOMS: atom_id res chain seq x y z
N LEU A 1 12.80 -43.05 10.75
CA LEU A 1 12.16 -41.71 10.77
C LEU A 1 10.90 -41.83 11.61
N ASN A 2 10.74 -40.94 12.62
CA ASN A 2 9.55 -40.86 13.46
C ASN A 2 8.33 -40.43 12.59
N ASN A 3 7.20 -41.10 12.74
CA ASN A 3 5.95 -40.81 11.99
C ASN A 3 5.51 -39.34 12.12
N GLU A 4 5.77 -38.72 13.23
CA GLU A 4 5.46 -37.30 13.47
C GLU A 4 6.30 -36.37 12.59
N LEU A 5 7.61 -36.67 12.45
CA LEU A 5 8.49 -35.92 11.55
C LEU A 5 8.11 -36.11 10.07
N ILE A 6 7.71 -37.32 9.69
CA ILE A 6 7.23 -37.59 8.32
C ILE A 6 5.98 -36.78 8.06
N TRP A 7 5.02 -36.75 9.00
CA TRP A 7 3.79 -35.96 8.89
C TRP A 7 4.07 -34.48 8.78
N LYS A 8 4.94 -33.93 9.66
CA LYS A 8 5.36 -32.52 9.61
C LYS A 8 5.98 -32.14 8.27
N ARG A 9 6.86 -33.00 7.74
CA ARG A 9 7.48 -32.78 6.42
C ARG A 9 6.47 -32.83 5.29
N LEU A 10 5.51 -33.76 5.34
CA LEU A 10 4.42 -33.86 4.37
C LEU A 10 3.55 -32.61 4.39
N THR A 11 3.18 -32.13 5.57
CA THR A 11 2.39 -30.91 5.75
C THR A 11 3.12 -29.71 5.17
N LEU A 12 4.41 -29.52 5.46
CA LEU A 12 5.23 -28.45 4.91
C LEU A 12 5.34 -28.53 3.37
N ALA A 13 5.55 -29.72 2.81
CA ALA A 13 5.60 -29.94 1.36
C ALA A 13 4.24 -29.66 0.71
N ALA A 14 3.16 -30.07 1.35
CA ALA A 14 1.82 -29.80 0.86
C ALA A 14 1.46 -28.30 0.87
N GLN A 15 1.88 -27.55 1.88
CA GLN A 15 1.62 -26.12 2.03
C GLN A 15 2.60 -25.24 1.25
N GLY A 16 3.86 -25.60 1.25
CA GLY A 16 4.98 -24.75 0.82
C GLY A 16 5.35 -24.79 -0.67
N GLY A 17 4.77 -25.67 -1.47
CA GLY A 17 5.05 -25.69 -2.93
C GLY A 17 5.95 -26.81 -3.45
N THR A 18 6.58 -27.62 -2.60
CA THR A 18 7.37 -28.81 -3.00
C THR A 18 6.50 -30.06 -3.14
N GLN A 19 5.40 -29.93 -3.89
CA GLN A 19 4.40 -30.98 -4.06
C GLN A 19 4.95 -32.27 -4.71
N SER A 20 6.02 -32.17 -5.48
CA SER A 20 6.73 -33.30 -6.10
C SER A 20 7.24 -34.32 -5.08
N LEU A 21 7.43 -33.88 -3.81
CA LEU A 21 7.85 -34.77 -2.73
C LEU A 21 6.70 -35.59 -2.10
N LEU A 22 5.44 -35.21 -2.33
CA LEU A 22 4.28 -35.86 -1.70
C LEU A 22 4.15 -37.34 -2.02
N PRO A 23 4.34 -37.83 -3.28
CA PRO A 23 4.30 -39.26 -3.57
C PRO A 23 5.32 -40.05 -2.76
N TYR A 24 6.55 -39.57 -2.64
CA TYR A 24 7.59 -40.21 -1.83
C TYR A 24 7.23 -40.18 -0.34
N LEU A 25 6.86 -39.01 0.21
CA LEU A 25 6.49 -38.89 1.62
C LEU A 25 5.29 -39.76 2.00
N LYS A 26 4.35 -39.96 1.07
CA LYS A 26 3.22 -40.87 1.22
C LYS A 26 3.69 -42.33 1.46
N THR A 27 4.74 -42.79 0.77
CA THR A 27 5.26 -44.16 0.96
C THR A 27 5.85 -44.38 2.35
N LEU A 28 6.33 -43.35 3.00
CA LEU A 28 6.89 -43.39 4.35
C LEU A 28 5.83 -43.43 5.45
N LEU A 29 4.58 -43.07 5.14
CA LEU A 29 3.47 -43.17 6.08
C LEU A 29 3.03 -44.59 6.30
N PRO A 30 2.47 -44.91 7.50
CA PRO A 30 1.77 -46.16 7.76
C PRO A 30 0.69 -46.41 6.70
N LYS A 31 0.48 -47.66 6.30
CA LYS A 31 -0.49 -48.03 5.23
C LYS A 31 -1.88 -47.43 5.44
N ASN A 32 -2.37 -47.46 6.68
CA ASN A 32 -3.67 -46.88 7.08
C ASN A 32 -3.73 -45.33 7.07
N GLU A 33 -2.60 -44.64 6.99
CA GLU A 33 -2.53 -43.18 6.95
C GLU A 33 -2.21 -42.62 5.56
N ARG A 34 -1.87 -43.43 4.58
CA ARG A 34 -1.48 -43.00 3.23
C ARG A 34 -2.55 -42.16 2.52
N TYR A 35 -3.84 -42.42 2.81
CA TYR A 35 -4.95 -41.66 2.27
C TYR A 35 -4.91 -40.17 2.68
N LEU A 36 -4.26 -39.83 3.82
CA LEU A 36 -4.12 -38.46 4.27
C LEU A 36 -3.29 -37.60 3.30
N ALA A 37 -2.25 -38.20 2.70
CA ALA A 37 -1.47 -37.51 1.68
C ALA A 37 -2.30 -37.19 0.42
N ASP A 38 -3.15 -38.13 0.00
CA ASP A 38 -4.07 -37.97 -1.13
C ASP A 38 -5.12 -36.90 -0.81
N LEU A 39 -5.68 -36.96 0.40
CA LEU A 39 -6.65 -35.96 0.88
C LEU A 39 -6.06 -34.58 0.92
N TYR A 40 -4.82 -34.45 1.45
CA TYR A 40 -4.12 -33.17 1.49
C TYR A 40 -3.91 -32.59 0.10
N LEU A 41 -3.41 -33.41 -0.82
CA LEU A 41 -3.20 -33.00 -2.21
C LEU A 41 -4.50 -32.59 -2.89
N LYS A 42 -5.59 -33.33 -2.65
CA LYS A 42 -6.92 -33.02 -3.18
C LYS A 42 -7.42 -31.67 -2.66
N VAL A 43 -7.38 -31.44 -1.35
CA VAL A 43 -7.80 -30.19 -0.71
C VAL A 43 -6.92 -29.01 -1.15
N ARG A 44 -5.63 -29.26 -1.40
CA ARG A 44 -4.74 -28.22 -1.94
C ARG A 44 -5.12 -27.83 -3.36
N ARG A 45 -5.40 -28.77 -4.23
CA ARG A 45 -5.80 -28.51 -5.63
C ARG A 45 -7.19 -27.89 -5.70
N ASP A 46 -8.11 -28.44 -4.94
CA ASP A 46 -9.47 -27.97 -4.84
C ASP A 46 -9.87 -27.79 -3.36
N PRO A 47 -9.81 -26.55 -2.83
CA PRO A 47 -10.22 -26.28 -1.47
C PRO A 47 -11.67 -26.63 -1.13
N SER A 48 -12.57 -26.74 -2.12
CA SER A 48 -13.96 -27.14 -1.89
C SER A 48 -14.06 -28.58 -1.36
N ALA A 49 -13.05 -29.40 -1.65
CA ALA A 49 -12.96 -30.77 -1.13
C ALA A 49 -12.92 -30.83 0.40
N ALA A 50 -12.50 -29.75 1.09
CA ALA A 50 -12.54 -29.67 2.55
C ALA A 50 -13.95 -29.67 3.13
N ALA A 51 -14.95 -29.24 2.34
CA ALA A 51 -16.36 -29.28 2.75
C ALA A 51 -16.98 -30.68 2.68
N GLY A 52 -16.33 -31.65 2.03
CA GLY A 52 -16.81 -33.03 1.88
C GLY A 52 -16.52 -33.87 3.12
N LEU A 53 -17.39 -33.81 4.13
CA LEU A 53 -17.21 -34.44 5.45
C LEU A 53 -16.98 -35.96 5.40
N TYR A 54 -17.54 -36.66 4.40
CA TYR A 54 -17.36 -38.10 4.20
C TYR A 54 -15.90 -38.49 3.89
N ARG A 55 -15.04 -37.54 3.60
CA ARG A 55 -13.62 -37.77 3.32
C ARG A 55 -12.80 -37.98 4.58
N TYR A 56 -13.31 -37.51 5.71
CA TYR A 56 -12.66 -37.62 7.02
C TYR A 56 -13.10 -38.93 7.69
N LYS A 57 -12.25 -39.94 7.59
CA LYS A 57 -12.59 -41.31 7.95
C LYS A 57 -12.42 -41.61 9.43
N THR A 58 -11.40 -41.05 10.06
CA THR A 58 -10.98 -41.39 11.43
C THR A 58 -11.23 -40.27 12.43
N LYS A 59 -11.58 -39.09 11.95
CA LYS A 59 -11.71 -37.86 12.73
C LYS A 59 -10.44 -37.55 13.56
N SER A 60 -9.27 -37.89 13.02
CA SER A 60 -7.97 -37.72 13.68
C SER A 60 -7.50 -36.23 13.65
N ALA A 61 -6.54 -35.90 14.52
CA ALA A 61 -5.90 -34.60 14.50
C ALA A 61 -5.23 -34.26 13.16
N LYS A 62 -4.72 -35.26 12.42
CA LYS A 62 -4.15 -35.06 11.08
C LYS A 62 -5.23 -34.67 10.06
N GLU A 63 -6.41 -35.27 10.16
CA GLU A 63 -7.55 -34.87 9.32
C GLU A 63 -8.06 -33.47 9.69
N ALA A 64 -8.07 -33.11 10.98
CA ALA A 64 -8.40 -31.75 11.43
C ALA A 64 -7.47 -30.71 10.83
N GLN A 65 -6.17 -30.98 10.78
CA GLN A 65 -5.18 -30.09 10.14
C GLN A 65 -5.43 -29.93 8.63
N ILE A 66 -5.82 -30.97 7.92
CA ILE A 66 -6.17 -30.91 6.49
C ILE A 66 -7.46 -30.10 6.31
N ALA A 67 -8.45 -30.31 7.16
CA ALA A 67 -9.74 -29.65 7.10
C ALA A 67 -9.61 -28.14 7.31
N ILE A 68 -8.89 -27.70 8.36
CA ILE A 68 -8.68 -26.29 8.66
C ILE A 68 -7.84 -25.59 7.58
N TYR A 69 -6.80 -26.27 7.06
CA TYR A 69 -6.02 -25.77 5.93
C TYR A 69 -6.89 -25.55 4.69
N GLY A 70 -7.74 -26.48 4.36
CA GLY A 70 -8.62 -26.40 3.19
C GLY A 70 -9.64 -25.29 3.34
N VAL A 71 -10.29 -25.18 4.48
CA VAL A 71 -11.33 -24.19 4.74
C VAL A 71 -10.78 -22.78 4.78
N LYS A 72 -9.55 -22.58 5.29
CA LYS A 72 -8.81 -21.29 5.23
C LYS A 72 -8.52 -20.85 3.79
N ARG A 73 -8.36 -21.76 2.86
CA ARG A 73 -8.20 -21.45 1.44
C ARG A 73 -9.52 -21.28 0.73
N LEU A 74 -10.53 -22.05 1.15
CA LEU A 74 -11.88 -22.02 0.56
C LEU A 74 -12.55 -20.67 0.77
N ILE A 75 -12.34 -19.99 1.91
CA ILE A 75 -12.95 -18.68 2.20
C ILE A 75 -12.60 -17.59 1.17
N TRP A 76 -11.46 -17.72 0.50
CA TRP A 76 -11.06 -16.79 -0.56
C TRP A 76 -11.69 -17.10 -1.92
N ARG A 77 -12.24 -18.29 -2.11
CA ARG A 77 -12.88 -18.75 -3.36
C ARG A 77 -14.40 -18.76 -3.27
N ASP A 78 -14.93 -19.40 -2.22
CA ASP A 78 -16.37 -19.51 -1.96
C ASP A 78 -16.64 -19.31 -0.46
N LYS A 79 -17.01 -18.08 -0.13
CA LYS A 79 -17.28 -17.66 1.25
C LYS A 79 -18.45 -18.43 1.87
N ALA A 80 -19.51 -18.62 1.10
CA ALA A 80 -20.72 -19.27 1.59
C ALA A 80 -20.45 -20.75 1.93
N LEU A 81 -19.74 -21.45 1.05
CA LEU A 81 -19.38 -22.85 1.28
C LEU A 81 -18.39 -22.98 2.44
N ALA A 82 -17.39 -22.09 2.54
CA ALA A 82 -16.41 -22.09 3.62
C ALA A 82 -17.05 -21.90 5.00
N LEU A 83 -17.97 -20.94 5.11
CA LEU A 83 -18.71 -20.68 6.37
C LEU A 83 -19.55 -21.89 6.79
N ARG A 84 -20.29 -22.48 5.86
CA ARG A 84 -21.08 -23.72 6.14
C ARG A 84 -20.19 -24.90 6.49
N ALA A 85 -19.07 -25.05 5.79
CA ALA A 85 -18.13 -26.13 6.05
C ALA A 85 -17.51 -26.00 7.45
N TRP A 86 -17.08 -24.78 7.83
CA TRP A 86 -16.51 -24.55 9.16
C TRP A 86 -17.48 -24.88 10.28
N GLN A 87 -18.74 -24.46 10.20
CA GLN A 87 -19.76 -24.77 11.21
C GLN A 87 -19.89 -26.28 11.49
N LYS A 88 -19.66 -27.13 10.48
CA LYS A 88 -19.69 -28.57 10.62
C LYS A 88 -18.36 -29.13 11.12
N LEU A 89 -17.25 -28.63 10.58
CA LEU A 89 -15.90 -29.07 10.93
C LEU A 89 -15.51 -28.71 12.37
N GLU A 90 -15.96 -27.54 12.86
CA GLU A 90 -15.74 -27.12 14.24
C GLU A 90 -16.42 -28.04 15.26
N LYS A 91 -17.55 -28.66 14.88
CA LYS A 91 -18.24 -29.66 15.70
C LYS A 91 -17.66 -31.10 15.54
N MET A 92 -17.01 -31.36 14.40
CA MET A 92 -16.47 -32.69 14.08
C MET A 92 -15.09 -32.91 14.69
N PHE A 93 -14.28 -31.85 14.82
CA PHE A 93 -12.90 -31.94 15.26
C PHE A 93 -12.62 -31.04 16.46
N THR A 94 -11.62 -31.42 17.25
CA THR A 94 -11.04 -30.56 18.28
C THR A 94 -9.89 -29.76 17.67
N TYR A 95 -9.93 -28.44 17.80
CA TYR A 95 -8.89 -27.54 17.35
C TYR A 95 -8.32 -26.78 18.55
N SER A 96 -7.01 -26.51 18.53
CA SER A 96 -6.38 -25.65 19.52
C SER A 96 -6.87 -24.19 19.37
N ASP A 97 -6.69 -23.40 20.42
CA ASP A 97 -7.05 -21.96 20.37
C ASP A 97 -6.21 -21.21 19.34
N GLU A 98 -4.95 -21.64 19.13
CA GLU A 98 -4.08 -21.07 18.09
C GLU A 98 -4.60 -21.37 16.69
N GLU A 99 -5.00 -22.60 16.39
CA GLU A 99 -5.57 -22.97 15.10
C GLU A 99 -6.88 -22.24 14.80
N LYS A 100 -7.73 -22.08 15.82
CA LYS A 100 -8.97 -21.27 15.71
C LYS A 100 -8.67 -19.81 15.49
N ALA A 101 -7.73 -19.24 16.24
CA ALA A 101 -7.34 -17.84 16.09
C ALA A 101 -6.81 -17.53 14.69
N ASP A 102 -6.01 -18.41 14.12
CA ASP A 102 -5.45 -18.29 12.77
C ASP A 102 -6.54 -18.43 11.68
N LEU A 103 -7.51 -19.32 11.88
CA LEU A 103 -8.67 -19.42 11.01
C LEU A 103 -9.56 -18.17 11.11
N TYR A 104 -9.84 -17.69 12.32
CA TYR A 104 -10.68 -16.51 12.53
C TYR A 104 -10.04 -15.28 11.87
N TYR A 105 -8.72 -15.11 12.01
CA TYR A 105 -7.96 -14.07 11.31
C TYR A 105 -8.14 -14.16 9.78
N THR A 106 -8.00 -15.36 9.22
CA THR A 106 -8.13 -15.58 7.77
C THR A 106 -9.56 -15.28 7.28
N PHE A 107 -10.57 -15.74 8.04
CA PHE A 107 -11.98 -15.48 7.72
C PHE A 107 -12.31 -13.99 7.83
N ALA A 108 -11.87 -13.33 8.94
CA ALA A 108 -12.06 -11.91 9.14
C ALA A 108 -11.53 -11.08 7.97
N LEU A 109 -10.28 -11.33 7.56
CA LEU A 109 -9.68 -10.63 6.42
C LEU A 109 -10.44 -10.86 5.11
N SER A 110 -10.79 -12.10 4.79
CA SER A 110 -11.49 -12.41 3.54
C SER A 110 -12.90 -11.80 3.49
N LEU A 111 -13.61 -11.83 4.59
CA LEU A 111 -14.97 -11.31 4.67
C LEU A 111 -14.98 -9.77 4.72
N ALA A 112 -14.05 -9.15 5.45
CA ALA A 112 -13.92 -7.70 5.51
C ALA A 112 -13.52 -7.12 4.16
N SER A 113 -12.54 -7.70 3.48
CA SER A 113 -12.07 -7.23 2.17
C SER A 113 -13.14 -7.27 1.07
N SER A 114 -14.16 -8.12 1.21
CA SER A 114 -15.30 -8.20 0.29
C SER A 114 -16.54 -7.45 0.77
N GLY A 115 -16.49 -6.81 1.93
CA GLY A 115 -17.65 -6.14 2.53
C GLY A 115 -18.80 -7.10 2.89
N HIS A 116 -18.48 -8.35 3.23
CA HIS A 116 -19.47 -9.37 3.56
C HIS A 116 -20.22 -9.05 4.84
N LYS A 117 -21.54 -9.38 4.92
CA LYS A 117 -22.39 -9.07 6.07
C LYS A 117 -21.92 -9.65 7.41
N GLN A 118 -21.16 -10.73 7.41
CA GLN A 118 -20.60 -11.33 8.63
C GLN A 118 -19.18 -10.81 8.97
N ALA A 119 -18.67 -9.78 8.30
CA ALA A 119 -17.33 -9.26 8.55
C ALA A 119 -17.12 -8.86 10.01
N SER A 120 -18.03 -8.07 10.59
CA SER A 120 -17.97 -7.63 12.00
C SER A 120 -17.88 -8.81 12.97
N PHE A 121 -18.73 -9.84 12.75
CA PHE A 121 -18.75 -11.03 13.62
C PHE A 121 -17.38 -11.73 13.63
N TRP A 122 -16.78 -11.93 12.47
CA TRP A 122 -15.49 -12.64 12.39
C TRP A 122 -14.32 -11.78 12.82
N LEU A 123 -14.35 -10.46 12.57
CA LEU A 123 -13.35 -9.52 13.09
C LEU A 123 -13.30 -9.54 14.61
N ASN A 124 -14.47 -9.56 15.28
CA ASN A 124 -14.58 -9.59 16.73
C ASN A 124 -14.18 -10.95 17.34
N LYS A 125 -14.20 -12.04 16.57
CA LYS A 125 -13.72 -13.36 17.02
C LYS A 125 -12.19 -13.45 17.09
N VAL A 126 -11.45 -12.59 16.41
CA VAL A 126 -9.97 -12.65 16.43
C VAL A 126 -9.44 -12.19 17.79
N PRO A 127 -8.70 -13.05 18.52
CA PRO A 127 -8.14 -12.68 19.83
C PRO A 127 -7.24 -11.45 19.75
N LYS A 128 -7.23 -10.62 20.78
CA LYS A 128 -6.42 -9.39 20.84
C LYS A 128 -4.95 -9.63 20.51
N ALA A 129 -4.37 -10.72 21.01
CA ALA A 129 -2.97 -11.08 20.76
C ALA A 129 -2.65 -11.37 19.29
N ARG A 130 -3.67 -11.64 18.46
CA ARG A 130 -3.51 -11.89 17.01
C ARG A 130 -3.90 -10.69 16.14
N GLN A 131 -4.30 -9.55 16.75
CA GLN A 131 -4.69 -8.34 16.02
C GLN A 131 -3.44 -7.59 15.59
N ASP A 132 -3.10 -7.68 14.32
CA ASP A 132 -2.06 -6.88 13.69
C ASP A 132 -2.62 -5.58 13.08
N ARG A 133 -1.71 -4.72 12.62
CA ARG A 133 -2.05 -3.43 11.97
C ARG A 133 -3.05 -3.61 10.82
N LYS A 134 -2.93 -4.67 10.03
CA LYS A 134 -3.78 -4.94 8.88
C LYS A 134 -5.21 -5.27 9.30
N LEU A 135 -5.37 -6.11 10.32
CA LEU A 135 -6.68 -6.46 10.84
C LEU A 135 -7.36 -5.25 11.47
N ILE A 136 -6.62 -4.44 12.24
CA ILE A 136 -7.12 -3.20 12.86
C ILE A 136 -7.62 -2.22 11.80
N GLN A 137 -6.91 -2.09 10.67
CA GLN A 137 -7.38 -1.25 9.55
C GLN A 137 -8.70 -1.76 8.96
N TRP A 138 -8.85 -3.06 8.77
CA TRP A 138 -10.10 -3.65 8.30
C TRP A 138 -11.24 -3.51 9.31
N GLN A 139 -10.93 -3.63 10.61
CA GLN A 139 -11.91 -3.43 11.67
C GLN A 139 -12.41 -1.99 11.71
N LEU A 140 -11.49 -1.00 11.66
CA LEU A 140 -11.87 0.41 11.54
C LEU A 140 -12.69 0.66 10.26
N GLY A 141 -12.22 0.18 9.11
CA GLY A 141 -12.94 0.33 7.84
C GLY A 141 -14.36 -0.26 7.87
N ASN A 142 -14.54 -1.39 8.55
CA ASN A 142 -15.85 -2.01 8.72
C ASN A 142 -16.76 -1.18 9.66
N MET A 143 -16.25 -0.71 10.79
CA MET A 143 -16.99 0.17 11.71
C MET A 143 -17.37 1.50 11.04
N LEU A 144 -16.48 2.09 10.24
CA LEU A 144 -16.79 3.29 9.45
C LEU A 144 -17.91 3.04 8.44
N LYS A 145 -17.87 1.90 7.74
CA LYS A 145 -18.91 1.52 6.77
C LYS A 145 -20.27 1.36 7.42
N THR A 146 -20.33 0.83 8.63
CA THR A 146 -21.57 0.62 9.40
C THR A 146 -21.93 1.81 10.29
N GLN A 147 -21.11 2.88 10.28
CA GLN A 147 -21.26 4.05 11.16
C GLN A 147 -21.33 3.68 12.64
N ASP A 148 -20.58 2.66 13.05
CA ASP A 148 -20.51 2.17 14.44
C ASP A 148 -19.57 3.07 15.27
N TRP A 149 -20.08 4.27 15.62
CA TRP A 149 -19.30 5.27 16.35
C TRP A 149 -19.00 4.84 17.77
N GLU A 150 -19.92 4.10 18.41
CA GLU A 150 -19.71 3.49 19.72
C GLU A 150 -18.58 2.48 19.69
N GLY A 151 -18.60 1.59 18.69
CA GLY A 151 -17.56 0.58 18.50
C GLY A 151 -16.19 1.19 18.25
N ILE A 152 -16.08 2.28 17.46
CA ILE A 152 -14.81 3.00 17.23
C ILE A 152 -14.30 3.58 18.56
N ALA A 153 -15.13 4.29 19.30
CA ALA A 153 -14.74 4.85 20.59
C ALA A 153 -14.29 3.76 21.57
N ALA A 154 -15.10 2.72 21.77
CA ALA A 154 -14.76 1.61 22.67
C ALA A 154 -13.47 0.87 22.26
N PHE A 155 -13.19 0.77 20.95
CA PHE A 155 -12.03 0.04 20.46
C PHE A 155 -10.72 0.81 20.60
N PHE A 156 -10.74 2.14 20.44
CA PHE A 156 -9.54 2.97 20.41
C PHE A 156 -9.27 3.78 21.67
N THR A 157 -10.28 4.04 22.52
CA THR A 157 -10.08 4.78 23.78
C THR A 157 -9.06 4.05 24.68
N GLY A 158 -8.14 4.82 25.25
CA GLY A 158 -7.10 4.30 26.17
C GLY A 158 -5.97 3.52 25.50
N LYS A 159 -5.83 3.59 24.18
CA LYS A 159 -4.68 3.04 23.46
C LYS A 159 -3.67 4.16 23.16
N ASP A 160 -2.40 3.92 23.48
CA ASP A 160 -1.34 4.92 23.37
C ASP A 160 -0.74 5.03 21.95
N ASP A 161 -0.64 3.92 21.20
CA ASP A 161 0.05 3.86 19.90
C ASP A 161 -0.92 4.00 18.71
N LEU A 162 -1.80 4.99 18.74
CA LEU A 162 -2.72 5.24 17.63
C LEU A 162 -2.04 6.02 16.50
N SER A 163 -2.17 5.53 15.26
CA SER A 163 -1.80 6.32 14.09
C SER A 163 -2.66 7.57 13.95
N LEU A 164 -2.18 8.60 13.24
CA LEU A 164 -2.95 9.84 13.01
C LEU A 164 -4.34 9.56 12.44
N GLY A 165 -4.49 8.60 11.54
CA GLY A 165 -5.79 8.21 11.02
C GLY A 165 -6.71 7.59 12.05
N GLN A 166 -6.19 6.76 12.95
CA GLN A 166 -6.97 6.17 14.05
C GLN A 166 -7.40 7.25 15.06
N GLN A 167 -6.49 8.17 15.42
CA GLN A 167 -6.80 9.32 16.27
C GLN A 167 -7.88 10.21 15.64
N TYR A 168 -7.76 10.53 14.35
CA TYR A 168 -8.76 11.31 13.62
C TYR A 168 -10.14 10.66 13.69
N TRP A 169 -10.24 9.36 13.42
CA TRP A 169 -11.52 8.66 13.44
C TRP A 169 -12.07 8.44 14.84
N LEU A 170 -11.21 8.30 15.85
CA LEU A 170 -11.63 8.31 17.26
C LEU A 170 -12.25 9.66 17.61
N ALA A 171 -11.59 10.77 17.30
CA ALA A 171 -12.14 12.11 17.49
C ALA A 171 -13.47 12.30 16.76
N TYR A 172 -13.54 11.83 15.51
CA TYR A 172 -14.78 11.89 14.73
C TYR A 172 -15.92 11.09 15.39
N SER A 173 -15.62 9.93 15.99
CA SER A 173 -16.60 9.13 16.71
C SER A 173 -17.13 9.87 17.95
N TYR A 174 -16.25 10.55 18.70
CA TYR A 174 -16.68 11.40 19.83
C TYR A 174 -17.59 12.54 19.37
N ALA A 175 -17.24 13.25 18.29
CA ALA A 175 -18.10 14.31 17.76
C ALA A 175 -19.48 13.78 17.33
N LYS A 176 -19.54 12.58 16.72
CA LYS A 176 -20.82 11.94 16.34
C LYS A 176 -21.66 11.50 17.53
N ARG A 177 -21.06 11.31 18.69
CA ARG A 177 -21.72 10.98 19.96
C ARG A 177 -22.05 12.21 20.79
N GLY A 178 -21.79 13.44 20.31
CA GLY A 178 -22.02 14.68 21.01
C GLY A 178 -20.94 15.08 22.03
N GLU A 179 -19.83 14.35 22.07
CA GLU A 179 -18.68 14.60 22.95
C GLU A 179 -17.66 15.54 22.26
N GLN A 180 -18.12 16.72 21.84
CA GLN A 180 -17.37 17.64 20.99
C GLN A 180 -16.03 18.06 21.60
N GLN A 181 -15.97 18.34 22.90
CA GLN A 181 -14.74 18.75 23.57
C GLN A 181 -13.63 17.70 23.44
N LYS A 182 -13.95 16.41 23.65
CA LYS A 182 -12.98 15.32 23.48
C LYS A 182 -12.51 15.19 22.01
N ALA A 183 -13.43 15.43 21.07
CA ALA A 183 -13.09 15.42 19.66
C ALA A 183 -12.09 16.53 19.31
N ASP A 184 -12.35 17.76 19.78
CA ASP A 184 -11.53 18.94 19.49
C ASP A 184 -10.12 18.82 20.11
N GLU A 185 -9.99 18.26 21.31
CA GLU A 185 -8.71 17.99 21.97
C GLU A 185 -7.84 17.03 21.14
N ILE A 186 -8.43 15.98 20.59
CA ILE A 186 -7.70 15.01 19.75
C ILE A 186 -7.40 15.63 18.38
N TRP A 187 -8.38 16.29 17.74
CA TRP A 187 -8.17 16.93 16.44
C TRP A 187 -7.11 18.02 16.51
N THR A 188 -7.01 18.79 17.60
CA THR A 188 -5.96 19.78 17.79
C THR A 188 -4.57 19.15 17.74
N LYS A 189 -4.36 18.01 18.40
CA LYS A 189 -3.11 17.26 18.35
C LYS A 189 -2.82 16.69 16.96
N VAL A 190 -3.85 16.18 16.29
CA VAL A 190 -3.72 15.63 14.92
C VAL A 190 -3.44 16.73 13.91
N ALA A 191 -4.09 17.91 14.02
CA ALA A 191 -3.95 19.05 13.12
C ALA A 191 -2.52 19.63 13.07
N ALA A 192 -1.75 19.48 14.14
CA ALA A 192 -0.35 19.89 14.19
C ALA A 192 0.58 19.06 13.26
N ASN A 193 0.07 18.03 12.61
CA ASN A 193 0.87 17.15 11.75
C ASN A 193 0.63 17.46 10.27
N ARG A 194 1.71 17.61 9.49
CA ARG A 194 1.67 17.74 8.02
C ARG A 194 1.39 16.38 7.37
N ASP A 195 0.15 15.97 7.45
CA ASP A 195 -0.36 14.67 7.00
C ASP A 195 -1.80 14.83 6.54
N TYR A 196 -2.30 13.90 5.74
CA TYR A 196 -3.69 13.92 5.25
C TYR A 196 -4.71 14.08 6.39
N TYR A 197 -4.56 13.34 7.48
CA TYR A 197 -5.47 13.42 8.63
C TYR A 197 -5.26 14.69 9.44
N GLY A 198 -4.03 15.23 9.47
CA GLY A 198 -3.74 16.55 10.04
C GLY A 198 -4.51 17.65 9.30
N PHE A 199 -4.48 17.62 7.98
CA PHE A 199 -5.24 18.59 7.16
C PHE A 199 -6.75 18.44 7.34
N LEU A 200 -7.26 17.20 7.44
CA LEU A 200 -8.66 16.97 7.74
C LEU A 200 -9.06 17.48 9.14
N ALA A 201 -8.21 17.28 10.14
CA ALA A 201 -8.44 17.75 11.50
C ALA A 201 -8.43 19.29 11.57
N ALA A 202 -7.46 19.96 10.92
CA ALA A 202 -7.44 21.41 10.80
C ALA A 202 -8.72 21.95 10.16
N ALA A 203 -9.17 21.33 9.07
CA ALA A 203 -10.43 21.70 8.41
C ALA A 203 -11.66 21.52 9.32
N ARG A 204 -11.68 20.50 10.20
CA ARG A 204 -12.76 20.30 11.18
C ARG A 204 -12.80 21.40 12.23
N LEU A 205 -11.63 21.88 12.63
CA LEU A 205 -11.48 22.94 13.63
C LEU A 205 -11.59 24.36 13.04
N GLY A 206 -11.71 24.49 11.71
CA GLY A 206 -11.67 25.79 11.03
C GLY A 206 -10.29 26.47 11.08
N LEU A 207 -9.24 25.68 11.31
CA LEU A 207 -7.86 26.17 11.39
C LEU A 207 -7.22 26.18 9.99
N PRO A 208 -6.29 27.12 9.72
CA PRO A 208 -5.47 27.08 8.53
C PRO A 208 -4.57 25.84 8.54
N VAL A 209 -4.25 25.34 7.35
CA VAL A 209 -3.28 24.24 7.21
C VAL A 209 -1.88 24.76 7.46
N ASP A 210 -1.20 24.22 8.45
CA ASP A 210 0.22 24.48 8.69
C ASP A 210 1.07 23.47 7.94
N LEU A 211 1.86 23.96 6.98
CA LEU A 211 2.79 23.13 6.22
C LEU A 211 4.14 22.98 6.94
N ASN A 212 4.36 23.69 8.05
CA ASN A 212 5.65 23.73 8.76
C ASN A 212 6.82 23.89 7.77
N ASN A 213 6.65 24.81 6.78
CA ASN A 213 7.66 25.03 5.75
C ASN A 213 8.81 25.86 6.31
N GLN A 214 10.03 25.35 6.18
CA GLN A 214 11.25 26.07 6.55
C GLN A 214 12.01 26.47 5.28
N PRO A 215 12.50 27.72 5.18
CA PRO A 215 13.37 28.12 4.09
C PRO A 215 14.72 27.41 4.22
N LEU A 216 15.23 26.87 3.09
CA LEU A 216 16.53 26.20 3.11
C LEU A 216 17.66 27.22 3.25
N GLN A 217 18.29 27.27 4.43
CA GLN A 217 19.48 28.03 4.70
C GLN A 217 20.72 27.12 4.69
N VAL A 218 21.68 27.41 3.85
CA VAL A 218 22.94 26.65 3.73
C VAL A 218 24.11 27.60 3.54
N ASP A 219 25.26 27.23 4.11
CA ASP A 219 26.50 27.97 3.92
C ASP A 219 26.88 28.00 2.43
N GLN A 220 27.15 29.21 1.92
CA GLN A 220 27.55 29.41 0.53
C GLN A 220 28.86 28.68 0.20
N LYS A 221 29.76 28.50 1.18
CA LYS A 221 31.00 27.74 1.00
C LYS A 221 30.70 26.27 0.66
N LEU A 222 29.70 25.66 1.31
CA LEU A 222 29.29 24.31 1.00
C LEU A 222 28.62 24.21 -0.39
N VAL A 223 27.85 25.20 -0.77
CA VAL A 223 27.29 25.30 -2.13
C VAL A 223 28.39 25.33 -3.18
N GLU A 224 29.40 26.16 -3.00
CA GLU A 224 30.53 26.23 -3.94
C GLU A 224 31.39 24.96 -3.92
N LYS A 225 31.56 24.33 -2.75
CA LYS A 225 32.22 23.02 -2.64
C LYS A 225 31.51 21.98 -3.50
N VAL A 226 30.17 21.90 -3.43
CA VAL A 226 29.37 20.98 -4.23
C VAL A 226 29.50 21.27 -5.72
N LYS A 227 29.38 22.55 -6.14
CA LYS A 227 29.51 22.97 -7.54
C LYS A 227 30.87 22.62 -8.13
N ASN A 228 31.94 22.69 -7.33
CA ASN A 228 33.28 22.35 -7.75
C ASN A 228 33.64 20.89 -7.67
N ALA A 229 32.81 20.08 -7.01
CA ALA A 229 33.03 18.63 -6.89
C ALA A 229 33.06 17.94 -8.27
N PRO A 230 34.06 17.08 -8.54
CA PRO A 230 34.12 16.34 -9.82
C PRO A 230 32.86 15.53 -10.13
N GLY A 231 32.22 14.95 -9.08
CA GLY A 231 30.96 14.20 -9.23
C GLY A 231 29.81 15.07 -9.73
N PHE A 232 29.67 16.31 -9.23
CA PHE A 232 28.68 17.25 -9.73
C PHE A 232 28.95 17.65 -11.19
N LYS A 233 30.20 17.97 -11.55
CA LYS A 233 30.56 18.34 -12.93
C LYS A 233 30.23 17.22 -13.92
N ARG A 234 30.52 15.96 -13.55
CA ARG A 234 30.16 14.80 -14.39
C ARG A 234 28.65 14.61 -14.46
N ALA A 235 27.95 14.70 -13.31
CA ALA A 235 26.49 14.61 -13.30
C ALA A 235 25.85 15.66 -14.20
N LYS A 236 26.32 16.93 -14.13
CA LYS A 236 25.82 18.02 -14.96
C LYS A 236 26.00 17.76 -16.45
N ALA A 237 27.21 17.37 -16.88
CA ALA A 237 27.48 17.04 -18.27
C ALA A 237 26.60 15.87 -18.76
N LEU A 238 26.36 14.87 -17.91
CA LEU A 238 25.49 13.74 -18.25
C LEU A 238 24.01 14.15 -18.35
N TYR A 239 23.55 15.11 -17.51
CA TYR A 239 22.19 15.66 -17.64
C TYR A 239 22.01 16.45 -18.93
N GLU A 240 23.01 17.25 -19.33
CA GLU A 240 23.01 17.99 -20.60
C GLU A 240 22.96 17.06 -21.81
N LEU A 241 23.52 15.86 -21.70
CA LEU A 241 23.44 14.79 -22.69
C LEU A 241 22.21 13.90 -22.55
N GLU A 242 21.25 14.24 -21.72
CA GLU A 242 20.03 13.46 -21.40
C GLU A 242 20.33 12.02 -20.92
N ARG A 243 21.54 11.75 -20.43
CA ARG A 243 21.95 10.47 -19.84
C ARG A 243 21.55 10.38 -18.37
N PHE A 244 20.26 10.55 -18.08
CA PHE A 244 19.69 10.72 -16.73
C PHE A 244 20.09 9.62 -15.74
N THR A 245 20.06 8.34 -16.16
CA THR A 245 20.46 7.24 -15.28
C THR A 245 21.91 7.35 -14.82
N SER A 246 22.83 7.68 -15.73
CA SER A 246 24.24 7.85 -15.41
C SER A 246 24.49 9.12 -14.57
N ALA A 247 23.78 10.20 -14.88
CA ALA A 247 23.81 11.45 -14.13
C ALA A 247 23.39 11.22 -12.65
N ARG A 248 22.30 10.47 -12.42
CA ARG A 248 21.86 10.09 -11.06
C ARG A 248 22.86 9.20 -10.34
N ARG A 249 23.60 8.34 -11.02
CA ARG A 249 24.67 7.53 -10.40
C ARG A 249 25.78 8.41 -9.86
N GLU A 250 26.25 9.37 -10.65
CA GLU A 250 27.26 10.34 -10.22
C GLU A 250 26.75 11.20 -9.06
N TRP A 251 25.52 11.70 -9.13
CA TRP A 251 24.87 12.43 -8.07
C TRP A 251 24.74 11.62 -6.77
N ASN A 252 24.29 10.37 -6.90
CA ASN A 252 24.13 9.49 -5.74
C ASN A 252 25.48 9.14 -5.10
N TYR A 253 26.53 8.93 -5.91
CA TYR A 253 27.87 8.71 -5.40
C TYR A 253 28.35 9.92 -4.59
N LEU A 254 28.23 11.12 -5.13
CA LEU A 254 28.57 12.37 -4.45
C LEU A 254 27.80 12.51 -3.12
N THR A 255 26.48 12.39 -3.15
CA THR A 255 25.64 12.62 -1.97
C THR A 255 25.70 11.50 -0.93
N ASN A 256 26.03 10.26 -1.30
CA ASN A 256 26.19 9.16 -0.35
C ASN A 256 27.46 9.30 0.52
N THR A 257 28.49 9.99 0.01
CA THR A 257 29.75 10.23 0.71
C THR A 257 29.79 11.60 1.42
N SER A 258 28.72 12.40 1.32
CA SER A 258 28.61 13.75 1.89
C SER A 258 28.00 13.74 3.29
N THR A 259 28.33 14.76 4.11
CA THR A 259 27.62 15.02 5.38
C THR A 259 26.18 15.48 5.14
N ASP A 260 25.38 15.60 6.18
CA ASP A 260 23.97 16.01 6.02
C ASP A 260 23.89 17.51 5.63
N GLU A 261 24.81 18.37 6.12
CA GLU A 261 24.91 19.78 5.70
C GLU A 261 25.32 19.90 4.22
N GLU A 262 26.25 19.05 3.77
CA GLU A 262 26.65 19.00 2.36
C GLU A 262 25.49 18.50 1.48
N LYS A 263 24.67 17.55 1.95
CA LYS A 263 23.45 17.10 1.24
C LYS A 263 22.40 18.20 1.15
N LEU A 264 22.26 19.05 2.19
CA LEU A 264 21.40 20.24 2.11
C LEU A 264 21.91 21.21 1.03
N ALA A 265 23.23 21.49 1.02
CA ALA A 265 23.84 22.32 -0.02
C ALA A 265 23.68 21.70 -1.42
N ALA A 266 23.87 20.38 -1.55
CA ALA A 266 23.63 19.64 -2.78
C ALA A 266 22.19 19.77 -3.25
N SER A 267 21.20 19.66 -2.34
CA SER A 267 19.79 19.86 -2.68
C SER A 267 19.51 21.24 -3.24
N LYS A 268 20.15 22.31 -2.70
CA LYS A 268 20.06 23.67 -3.25
C LYS A 268 20.65 23.74 -4.67
N VAL A 269 21.82 23.13 -4.88
CA VAL A 269 22.47 23.08 -6.21
C VAL A 269 21.62 22.31 -7.22
N ALA A 270 21.03 21.18 -6.82
CA ALA A 270 20.13 20.40 -7.67
C ALA A 270 18.87 21.20 -8.04
N ALA A 271 18.29 21.95 -7.07
CA ALA A 271 17.12 22.81 -7.31
C ALA A 271 17.43 23.91 -8.34
N GLN A 272 18.61 24.55 -8.24
CA GLN A 272 19.08 25.54 -9.21
C GLN A 272 19.26 24.99 -10.64
N ASN A 273 19.41 23.67 -10.77
CA ASN A 273 19.53 22.97 -12.05
C ASN A 273 18.23 22.27 -12.48
N ASN A 274 17.12 22.47 -11.78
CA ASN A 274 15.83 21.80 -12.02
C ASN A 274 15.88 20.27 -11.94
N TRP A 275 16.80 19.71 -11.18
CA TRP A 275 16.91 18.26 -10.96
C TRP A 275 15.99 17.84 -9.81
N HIS A 276 14.70 17.94 -10.04
CA HIS A 276 13.68 17.82 -9.00
C HIS A 276 13.69 16.49 -8.26
N ASP A 277 13.86 15.38 -8.98
CA ASP A 277 13.96 14.04 -8.41
C ASP A 277 15.19 13.93 -7.46
N ASN A 278 16.33 14.48 -7.86
CA ASN A 278 17.53 14.50 -7.02
C ASN A 278 17.33 15.32 -5.75
N VAL A 279 16.67 16.48 -5.83
CA VAL A 279 16.31 17.29 -4.65
C VAL A 279 15.49 16.47 -3.69
N ILE A 280 14.39 15.89 -4.19
CA ILE A 280 13.41 15.15 -3.40
C ILE A 280 14.06 13.95 -2.71
N PHE A 281 14.86 13.17 -3.44
CA PHE A 281 15.51 11.99 -2.88
C PHE A 281 16.69 12.33 -1.96
N THR A 282 17.43 13.40 -2.23
CA THR A 282 18.53 13.82 -1.36
C THR A 282 18.01 14.30 -0.01
N LEU A 283 16.96 15.13 0.02
CA LEU A 283 16.31 15.57 1.25
C LEU A 283 15.67 14.41 2.02
N ALA A 284 15.12 13.41 1.30
CA ALA A 284 14.54 12.22 1.93
C ALA A 284 15.60 11.35 2.65
N LYS A 285 16.83 11.25 2.11
CA LYS A 285 17.93 10.50 2.75
C LYS A 285 18.28 11.00 4.15
N ILE A 286 18.15 12.29 4.38
CA ILE A 286 18.46 12.94 5.67
C ILE A 286 17.19 13.29 6.46
N LYS A 287 16.03 12.79 6.04
CA LYS A 287 14.72 13.07 6.67
C LYS A 287 14.40 14.56 6.82
N ALA A 288 14.90 15.39 5.92
CA ALA A 288 14.71 16.84 5.90
C ALA A 288 13.32 17.17 5.33
N TRP A 289 12.28 16.93 6.13
CA TRP A 289 10.89 16.97 5.69
C TRP A 289 10.30 18.37 5.59
N ASP A 290 10.90 19.38 6.26
CA ASP A 290 10.32 20.70 6.41
C ASP A 290 10.65 21.69 5.28
N TYR A 291 11.53 21.30 4.37
CA TYR A 291 11.78 22.08 3.14
C TYR A 291 10.71 21.78 2.08
N VAL A 292 9.48 22.24 2.35
CA VAL A 292 8.30 21.86 1.57
C VAL A 292 8.38 22.32 0.12
N GLU A 293 8.81 23.56 -0.12
CA GLU A 293 8.94 24.11 -1.49
C GLU A 293 9.90 23.31 -2.36
N LEU A 294 10.99 22.79 -1.78
CA LEU A 294 11.95 21.97 -2.49
C LEU A 294 11.45 20.53 -2.74
N ARG A 295 10.64 20.02 -1.81
CA ARG A 295 10.10 18.66 -1.90
C ARG A 295 8.83 18.56 -2.74
N PHE A 296 8.13 19.68 -2.91
CA PHE A 296 6.91 19.81 -3.70
C PHE A 296 7.03 20.98 -4.70
N PRO A 297 8.02 20.94 -5.61
CA PRO A 297 8.22 22.01 -6.58
C PRO A 297 7.10 22.05 -7.61
N PHE A 298 6.82 23.23 -8.13
CA PHE A 298 5.95 23.42 -9.30
C PHE A 298 6.70 23.09 -10.61
N ALA A 299 7.23 21.86 -10.69
CA ALA A 299 7.98 21.41 -11.87
C ALA A 299 7.07 21.37 -13.11
N PHE A 300 7.59 21.80 -14.26
CA PHE A 300 6.88 21.84 -15.55
C PHE A 300 5.55 22.63 -15.48
N GLN A 301 5.47 23.66 -14.63
CA GLN A 301 4.25 24.39 -14.29
C GLN A 301 3.46 24.80 -15.54
N ASP A 302 4.08 25.52 -16.48
CA ASP A 302 3.40 26.01 -17.69
C ASP A 302 2.75 24.90 -18.51
N ILE A 303 3.38 23.73 -18.54
CA ILE A 303 2.87 22.57 -19.29
C ILE A 303 1.68 21.98 -18.55
N PHE A 304 1.79 21.80 -17.21
CA PHE A 304 0.69 21.30 -16.40
C PHE A 304 -0.50 22.23 -16.42
N GLU A 305 -0.33 23.53 -16.23
CA GLU A 305 -1.41 24.52 -16.27
C GLU A 305 -2.15 24.49 -17.62
N ARG A 306 -1.39 24.51 -18.73
CA ARG A 306 -1.95 24.47 -20.08
C ARG A 306 -2.82 23.23 -20.31
N TYR A 307 -2.32 22.03 -19.98
CA TYR A 307 -3.05 20.81 -20.30
C TYR A 307 -4.10 20.45 -19.26
N SER A 308 -3.94 20.84 -18.00
CA SER A 308 -4.98 20.72 -16.98
C SER A 308 -6.17 21.60 -17.29
N LYS A 309 -5.94 22.86 -17.73
CA LYS A 309 -7.02 23.76 -18.19
C LYS A 309 -7.80 23.15 -19.36
N ARG A 310 -7.09 22.59 -20.35
CA ARG A 310 -7.75 21.88 -21.48
C ARG A 310 -8.56 20.67 -21.05
N SER A 311 -8.08 19.94 -20.07
CA SER A 311 -8.73 18.76 -19.50
C SER A 311 -9.77 19.09 -18.42
N LYS A 312 -9.99 20.37 -18.10
CA LYS A 312 -10.92 20.83 -17.05
C LYS A 312 -10.69 20.14 -15.70
N ILE A 313 -9.43 20.03 -15.31
CA ILE A 313 -8.99 19.52 -14.00
C ILE A 313 -8.09 20.55 -13.31
N ASP A 314 -7.96 20.42 -12.00
CA ASP A 314 -7.04 21.27 -11.21
C ASP A 314 -5.57 20.96 -11.58
N PRO A 315 -4.75 21.98 -11.94
CA PRO A 315 -3.32 21.80 -12.17
C PRO A 315 -2.59 21.22 -10.95
N ALA A 316 -2.94 21.62 -9.73
CA ALA A 316 -2.34 21.12 -8.51
C ALA A 316 -2.53 19.60 -8.35
N TRP A 317 -3.73 19.09 -8.72
CA TRP A 317 -3.99 17.66 -8.70
C TRP A 317 -3.10 16.89 -9.68
N SER A 318 -2.95 17.36 -10.91
CA SER A 318 -2.10 16.70 -11.91
C SER A 318 -0.61 16.76 -11.56
N ILE A 319 -0.14 17.87 -10.98
CA ILE A 319 1.23 18.03 -10.45
C ILE A 319 1.46 17.04 -9.29
N ALA A 320 0.50 16.92 -8.37
CA ALA A 320 0.57 16.00 -7.24
C ALA A 320 0.67 14.53 -7.70
N ILE A 321 -0.08 14.14 -8.74
CA ILE A 321 0.05 12.81 -9.36
C ILE A 321 1.46 12.61 -9.90
N ALA A 322 2.00 13.52 -10.72
CA ALA A 322 3.37 13.39 -11.25
C ALA A 322 4.42 13.34 -10.14
N ARG A 323 4.23 14.15 -9.10
CA ARG A 323 5.09 14.12 -7.90
C ARG A 323 5.10 12.74 -7.24
N ARG A 324 3.96 12.08 -7.16
CA ARG A 324 3.83 10.75 -6.56
C ARG A 324 4.37 9.65 -7.47
N GLU A 325 4.11 9.74 -8.77
CA GLU A 325 4.42 8.71 -9.76
C GLU A 325 5.91 8.62 -10.08
N SER A 326 6.58 9.76 -10.27
CA SER A 326 7.97 9.80 -10.76
C SER A 326 8.91 10.70 -9.99
N SER A 327 8.41 11.47 -9.00
CA SER A 327 9.16 12.59 -8.42
C SER A 327 9.69 13.56 -9.47
N PHE A 328 8.94 13.73 -10.56
CA PHE A 328 9.28 14.56 -11.74
C PHE A 328 10.47 14.07 -12.55
N ALA A 329 10.83 12.79 -12.49
CA ALA A 329 11.84 12.21 -13.37
C ALA A 329 11.21 11.91 -14.76
N PRO A 330 11.62 12.60 -15.85
CA PRO A 330 10.98 12.44 -17.16
C PRO A 330 11.27 11.08 -17.79
N ASP A 331 12.38 10.43 -17.46
CA ASP A 331 12.80 9.13 -17.94
C ASP A 331 12.37 7.95 -17.04
N ALA A 332 11.54 8.20 -16.05
CA ALA A 332 11.09 7.17 -15.12
C ALA A 332 10.38 6.01 -15.86
N ARG A 333 10.74 4.78 -15.48
CA ARG A 333 10.12 3.55 -15.98
C ARG A 333 9.88 2.58 -14.83
N SER A 334 8.63 2.11 -14.68
CA SER A 334 8.28 1.11 -13.68
C SER A 334 8.50 -0.32 -14.18
N HIS A 335 8.49 -1.30 -13.27
CA HIS A 335 8.50 -2.73 -13.62
C HIS A 335 7.30 -3.14 -14.49
N ALA A 336 6.15 -2.49 -14.32
CA ALA A 336 4.96 -2.70 -15.14
C ALA A 336 5.02 -1.96 -16.50
N ASN A 337 6.18 -1.35 -16.85
CA ASN A 337 6.40 -0.61 -18.08
C ASN A 337 5.62 0.73 -18.19
N ALA A 338 5.17 1.29 -17.08
CA ALA A 338 4.68 2.67 -17.04
C ALA A 338 5.83 3.65 -17.25
N ARG A 339 5.61 4.81 -17.90
CA ARG A 339 6.67 5.69 -18.41
C ARG A 339 6.41 7.17 -18.15
N GLY A 340 7.50 7.89 -17.89
CA GLY A 340 7.54 9.34 -17.82
C GLY A 340 6.95 9.93 -16.55
N LEU A 341 6.73 11.24 -16.55
CA LEU A 341 6.34 12.04 -15.38
C LEU A 341 5.10 11.52 -14.67
N MET A 342 4.06 11.15 -15.41
CA MET A 342 2.79 10.67 -14.87
C MET A 342 2.64 9.15 -14.97
N GLN A 343 3.72 8.40 -15.21
CA GLN A 343 3.78 6.93 -15.26
C GLN A 343 2.66 6.28 -16.06
N LEU A 344 2.51 6.69 -17.31
CA LEU A 344 1.50 6.13 -18.20
C LEU A 344 1.96 4.78 -18.79
N LEU A 345 1.09 3.79 -18.72
CA LEU A 345 1.24 2.58 -19.53
C LEU A 345 1.04 2.92 -21.01
N PRO A 346 1.81 2.31 -21.96
CA PRO A 346 1.60 2.52 -23.38
C PRO A 346 0.15 2.30 -23.83
N SER A 347 -0.51 1.25 -23.35
CA SER A 347 -1.92 0.97 -23.63
C SER A 347 -2.85 2.06 -23.15
N THR A 348 -2.64 2.61 -21.96
CA THR A 348 -3.41 3.74 -21.42
C THR A 348 -3.21 4.99 -22.25
N ALA A 349 -1.96 5.25 -22.65
CA ALA A 349 -1.63 6.39 -23.50
C ALA A 349 -2.32 6.31 -24.89
N GLU A 350 -2.31 5.13 -25.52
CA GLU A 350 -3.01 4.90 -26.78
C GLU A 350 -4.52 5.01 -26.64
N TYR A 351 -5.07 4.48 -25.56
CA TYR A 351 -6.50 4.58 -25.26
C TYR A 351 -6.99 6.05 -25.21
N VAL A 352 -6.30 6.90 -24.45
CA VAL A 352 -6.70 8.32 -24.34
C VAL A 352 -6.33 9.15 -25.57
N ASN A 353 -5.29 8.77 -26.29
CA ASN A 353 -4.86 9.45 -27.52
C ASN A 353 -5.70 9.04 -28.75
N LYS A 354 -6.43 7.94 -28.68
CA LYS A 354 -7.16 7.30 -29.79
C LYS A 354 -6.28 6.99 -31.02
N ALA A 355 -4.98 6.88 -30.82
CA ALA A 355 -3.99 6.55 -31.84
C ALA A 355 -2.72 6.00 -31.18
N ARG A 356 -1.91 5.29 -31.94
CA ARG A 356 -0.60 4.77 -31.48
C ARG A 356 0.29 5.88 -30.92
N VAL A 357 0.92 5.58 -29.81
CA VAL A 357 1.91 6.45 -29.14
C VAL A 357 3.20 5.66 -28.98
N SER A 358 4.30 6.09 -29.64
CA SER A 358 5.56 5.42 -29.44
C SER A 358 6.00 5.54 -27.97
N SER A 359 6.56 4.48 -27.47
CA SER A 359 7.02 4.41 -26.06
C SER A 359 8.07 5.47 -25.71
N THR A 360 8.88 5.89 -26.68
CA THR A 360 9.88 6.96 -26.51
C THR A 360 9.23 8.33 -26.32
N ARG A 361 8.09 8.59 -26.98
CA ARG A 361 7.35 9.85 -26.82
C ARG A 361 6.74 10.01 -25.42
N LEU A 362 6.56 8.91 -24.67
CA LEU A 362 6.09 8.97 -23.28
C LEU A 362 7.13 9.51 -22.30
N TYR A 363 8.39 9.60 -22.68
CA TYR A 363 9.42 10.26 -21.89
C TYR A 363 9.49 11.78 -22.13
N GLN A 364 8.81 12.28 -23.17
CA GLN A 364 8.72 13.72 -23.44
C GLN A 364 7.70 14.36 -22.48
N PRO A 365 8.11 15.35 -21.66
CA PRO A 365 7.24 15.98 -20.66
C PRO A 365 5.91 16.47 -21.25
N LYS A 366 5.95 17.20 -22.37
CA LYS A 366 4.77 17.73 -23.04
C LYS A 366 3.77 16.64 -23.45
N THR A 367 4.26 15.53 -24.02
CA THR A 367 3.41 14.40 -24.45
C THR A 367 2.83 13.68 -23.25
N ASN A 368 3.67 13.40 -22.24
CA ASN A 368 3.27 12.66 -21.06
C ASN A 368 2.21 13.40 -20.23
N ILE A 369 2.45 14.69 -19.95
CA ILE A 369 1.52 15.55 -19.20
C ILE A 369 0.19 15.69 -19.96
N ARG A 370 0.23 15.92 -21.29
CA ARG A 370 -0.98 16.01 -22.10
C ARG A 370 -1.85 14.76 -22.00
N LEU A 371 -1.24 13.59 -22.11
CA LEU A 371 -1.97 12.33 -22.04
C LEU A 371 -2.41 11.99 -20.62
N GLY A 372 -1.55 12.25 -19.61
CA GLY A 372 -1.86 12.02 -18.21
C GLY A 372 -3.02 12.86 -17.71
N THR A 373 -3.06 14.15 -18.05
CA THR A 373 -4.18 15.04 -17.70
C THR A 373 -5.47 14.63 -18.41
N SER A 374 -5.39 14.16 -19.66
CA SER A 374 -6.55 13.62 -20.38
C SER A 374 -7.05 12.32 -19.72
N TYR A 375 -6.16 11.47 -19.22
CA TYR A 375 -6.55 10.27 -18.50
C TYR A 375 -7.19 10.59 -17.16
N LEU A 376 -6.67 11.56 -16.39
CA LEU A 376 -7.29 12.03 -15.16
C LEU A 376 -8.71 12.59 -15.42
N GLN A 377 -8.90 13.36 -16.50
CA GLN A 377 -10.22 13.82 -16.90
C GLN A 377 -11.18 12.65 -17.19
N TYR A 378 -10.71 11.65 -17.92
CA TYR A 378 -11.49 10.44 -18.19
C TYR A 378 -11.92 9.75 -16.90
N LEU A 379 -10.97 9.53 -15.98
CA LEU A 379 -11.24 8.90 -14.68
C LEU A 379 -12.19 9.74 -13.81
N LYS A 380 -12.04 11.07 -13.79
CA LYS A 380 -12.97 11.98 -13.10
C LYS A 380 -14.38 11.83 -13.64
N LYS A 381 -14.57 11.80 -14.96
CA LYS A 381 -15.89 11.58 -15.58
C LYS A 381 -16.44 10.19 -15.22
N LYS A 382 -15.64 9.13 -15.33
CA LYS A 382 -16.01 7.75 -14.99
C LYS A 382 -16.47 7.63 -13.54
N ASN A 383 -15.87 8.40 -12.64
CA ASN A 383 -16.19 8.44 -11.20
C ASN A 383 -17.17 9.57 -10.85
N LYS A 384 -18.00 10.04 -11.80
CA LYS A 384 -19.06 11.04 -11.58
C LYS A 384 -18.57 12.33 -10.93
N GLY A 385 -17.37 12.78 -11.27
CA GLY A 385 -16.75 14.00 -10.75
C GLY A 385 -15.95 13.82 -9.44
N ASN A 386 -15.97 12.65 -8.84
CA ASN A 386 -15.24 12.39 -7.59
C ASN A 386 -13.74 12.21 -7.83
N GLU A 387 -12.93 13.21 -7.44
CA GLU A 387 -11.49 13.22 -7.65
C GLU A 387 -10.74 12.21 -6.77
N ILE A 388 -11.27 11.90 -5.59
CA ILE A 388 -10.68 10.88 -4.69
C ILE A 388 -10.78 9.50 -5.34
N LEU A 389 -11.96 9.14 -5.84
CA LEU A 389 -12.16 7.88 -6.55
C LEU A 389 -11.39 7.84 -7.88
N ALA A 390 -11.29 8.97 -8.59
CA ALA A 390 -10.47 9.09 -9.79
C ALA A 390 -8.99 8.87 -9.50
N THR A 391 -8.47 9.44 -8.41
CA THR A 391 -7.09 9.24 -7.96
C THR A 391 -6.82 7.78 -7.59
N ALA A 392 -7.74 7.13 -6.88
CA ALA A 392 -7.65 5.71 -6.57
C ALA A 392 -7.67 4.85 -7.85
N SER A 393 -8.50 5.20 -8.82
CA SER A 393 -8.62 4.51 -10.11
C SER A 393 -7.39 4.71 -11.03
N TYR A 394 -6.56 5.70 -10.78
CA TYR A 394 -5.33 5.93 -11.55
C TYR A 394 -4.32 4.81 -11.34
N ASN A 395 -4.30 4.21 -10.16
CA ASN A 395 -3.40 3.13 -9.75
C ASN A 395 -4.03 1.71 -9.81
N ALA A 396 -5.27 1.59 -10.30
CA ALA A 396 -6.03 0.34 -10.29
C ALA A 396 -5.79 -0.54 -11.54
#